data_d8cea05d7b9152c25da3fccb8a08dcf5
#
_entry.id   d8cea05d7b9152c25da3fccb8a08dcf5
#
_cell.length_a   1.000
_cell.length_b   1.000
_cell.length_c   1.000
_cell.angle_alpha   90.00
_cell.angle_beta   90.00
_cell.angle_gamma   90.00
#
_symmetry.space_group_name_H-M   'P 1'
#
loop_
_entity.id
_entity.type
_entity.pdbx_description
1 polymer ?
#
loop_
_entity_poly.entity_id
_entity_poly.type
_entity_poly.pdbx_seq_one_letter_code
_entity_poly.pdbx_strand_id
1 'polypeptide(L)'
;MRSADCYGIQHVHLIENRNSYDMTSTVSQGARDWLSIHRHKELENNTQATIDQLRAEGYRILATTPHANDIFVDDIDLEKGKMAFFFGTELTGLSDLVIGQADEFVNIPMYGFTESLNVSVCAAITMYSVTRRLRGSGIDWHLSDRAKDEILFKWYKNAIKASGEILERFNEE
;
A
#
# COMPACT_ATOMS: atom_id res chain seq x y z
N MET A 1 -6.47 -0.99 4.61
CA MET A 1 -5.93 -0.01 5.57
C MET A 1 -5.57 -0.64 6.91
N ARG A 2 -6.50 -1.18 7.67
CA ARG A 2 -6.21 -1.77 9.01
C ARG A 2 -5.08 -2.81 8.99
N SER A 3 -5.06 -3.72 8.02
CA SER A 3 -3.96 -4.68 7.85
C SER A 3 -2.62 -4.01 7.53
N ALA A 4 -2.63 -2.92 6.75
CA ALA A 4 -1.41 -2.18 6.44
C ALA A 4 -0.78 -1.59 7.70
N ASP A 5 -1.58 -0.95 8.55
CA ASP A 5 -1.15 -0.44 9.84
C ASP A 5 -0.61 -1.57 10.75
N CYS A 6 -1.37 -2.67 10.89
CA CYS A 6 -0.96 -3.82 11.72
C CYS A 6 0.40 -4.43 11.30
N TYR A 7 0.73 -4.41 10.02
CA TYR A 7 1.99 -4.96 9.51
C TYR A 7 3.09 -3.93 9.29
N GLY A 8 2.83 -2.66 9.58
CA GLY A 8 3.80 -1.57 9.47
C GLY A 8 4.07 -1.13 8.03
N ILE A 9 3.07 -1.25 7.15
CA ILE A 9 3.11 -0.67 5.81
C ILE A 9 2.67 0.78 5.91
N GLN A 10 3.58 1.71 5.64
CA GLN A 10 3.32 3.15 5.82
C GLN A 10 2.48 3.76 4.70
N HIS A 11 2.69 3.37 3.44
CA HIS A 11 2.07 3.99 2.27
C HIS A 11 0.95 3.13 1.70
N VAL A 12 -0.23 3.72 1.54
CA VAL A 12 -1.40 3.09 0.91
C VAL A 12 -1.91 4.01 -0.19
N HIS A 13 -2.00 3.48 -1.41
CA HIS A 13 -2.49 4.20 -2.58
C HIS A 13 -3.91 3.73 -2.91
N LEU A 14 -4.83 4.68 -3.07
CA LEU A 14 -6.21 4.46 -3.47
C LEU A 14 -6.41 5.04 -4.87
N ILE A 15 -6.62 4.18 -5.85
CA ILE A 15 -6.79 4.56 -7.24
C ILE A 15 -8.28 4.58 -7.57
N GLU A 16 -8.82 5.78 -7.82
CA GLU A 16 -10.25 6.02 -8.02
C GLU A 16 -10.49 6.51 -9.45
N ASN A 17 -10.79 5.60 -10.38
CA ASN A 17 -11.14 5.97 -11.75
C ASN A 17 -12.66 6.07 -11.97
N ARG A 18 -13.41 5.08 -11.48
CA ARG A 18 -14.88 4.99 -11.67
C ARG A 18 -15.63 5.06 -10.36
N ASN A 19 -15.09 4.45 -9.33
CA ASN A 19 -15.71 4.35 -8.01
C ASN A 19 -14.91 5.20 -7.02
N SER A 20 -15.60 6.01 -6.24
CA SER A 20 -14.98 6.71 -5.12
C SER A 20 -14.91 5.77 -3.91
N TYR A 21 -13.80 5.83 -3.19
CA TYR A 21 -13.66 5.11 -1.93
C TYR A 21 -14.17 5.96 -0.77
N ASP A 22 -15.20 5.47 -0.09
CA ASP A 22 -15.71 6.11 1.13
C ASP A 22 -14.90 5.65 2.35
N MET A 23 -14.16 6.59 2.94
CA MET A 23 -13.35 6.35 4.13
C MET A 23 -14.19 6.55 5.39
N THR A 24 -15.12 5.64 5.68
CA THR A 24 -15.85 5.67 6.94
C THR A 24 -14.91 5.32 8.11
N SER A 25 -14.95 6.13 9.16
CA SER A 25 -14.07 6.00 10.35
C SER A 25 -14.27 4.67 11.10
N THR A 26 -15.46 4.10 11.03
CA THR A 26 -15.84 2.85 11.72
C THR A 26 -15.10 1.62 11.18
N VAL A 27 -14.75 1.57 9.89
CA VAL A 27 -14.08 0.42 9.27
C VAL A 27 -12.57 0.44 9.52
N SER A 28 -11.96 1.62 9.56
CA SER A 28 -10.52 1.78 9.75
C SER A 28 -10.05 1.70 11.20
N GLN A 29 -10.95 1.87 12.18
CA GLN A 29 -10.64 1.89 13.63
C GLN A 29 -9.42 2.77 13.97
N GLY A 30 -9.32 3.95 13.35
CA GLY A 30 -8.20 4.88 13.57
C GLY A 30 -6.92 4.57 12.78
N ALA A 31 -6.79 3.41 12.13
CA ALA A 31 -5.57 3.06 11.38
C ALA A 31 -5.19 4.10 10.31
N ARG A 32 -6.18 4.78 9.73
CA ARG A 32 -5.94 5.84 8.73
C ARG A 32 -5.11 7.02 9.25
N ASP A 33 -5.15 7.27 10.56
CA ASP A 33 -4.49 8.42 11.17
C ASP A 33 -2.97 8.23 11.23
N TRP A 34 -2.53 6.96 11.16
CA TRP A 34 -1.14 6.55 11.21
C TRP A 34 -0.53 6.25 9.84
N LEU A 35 -1.37 6.11 8.79
CA LEU A 35 -0.95 5.79 7.44
C LEU A 35 -0.75 7.05 6.58
N SER A 36 0.15 6.95 5.61
CA SER A 36 0.24 7.90 4.50
C SER A 36 -0.66 7.42 3.37
N ILE A 37 -1.88 7.96 3.32
CA ILE A 37 -2.88 7.59 2.32
C ILE A 37 -2.76 8.54 1.13
N HIS A 38 -2.47 7.99 -0.05
CA HIS A 38 -2.36 8.70 -1.31
C HIS A 38 -3.62 8.43 -2.16
N ARG A 39 -4.45 9.44 -2.38
CA ARG A 39 -5.65 9.31 -3.22
C ARG A 39 -5.36 9.81 -4.63
N HIS A 40 -5.58 8.96 -5.60
CA HIS A 40 -5.39 9.25 -7.02
C HIS A 40 -6.77 9.31 -7.71
N LYS A 41 -7.32 10.52 -7.86
CA LYS A 41 -8.69 10.75 -8.37
C LYS A 41 -8.81 11.98 -9.27
N GLU A 42 -7.72 12.73 -9.48
CA GLU A 42 -7.76 14.04 -10.14
C GLU A 42 -7.55 13.96 -11.67
N LEU A 43 -7.12 12.80 -12.18
CA LEU A 43 -6.80 12.59 -13.59
C LEU A 43 -7.83 11.68 -14.27
N GLU A 44 -7.88 11.72 -15.59
CA GLU A 44 -8.70 10.81 -16.39
C GLU A 44 -8.24 9.36 -16.24
N ASN A 45 -6.92 9.13 -16.19
CA ASN A 45 -6.33 7.81 -15.98
C ASN A 45 -5.40 7.82 -14.75
N ASN A 46 -5.99 7.71 -13.57
CA ASN A 46 -5.26 7.69 -12.31
C ASN A 46 -4.38 6.45 -12.16
N THR A 47 -4.74 5.32 -12.77
CA THR A 47 -3.94 4.09 -12.70
C THR A 47 -2.59 4.27 -13.38
N GLN A 48 -2.58 4.81 -14.62
CA GLN A 48 -1.34 5.06 -15.34
C GLN A 48 -0.44 6.03 -14.57
N ALA A 49 -0.99 7.15 -14.14
CA ALA A 49 -0.24 8.15 -13.39
C ALA A 49 0.37 7.59 -12.09
N THR A 50 -0.36 6.72 -11.39
CA THR A 50 0.14 6.06 -10.18
C THR A 50 1.29 5.10 -10.48
N ILE A 51 1.19 4.30 -11.55
CA ILE A 51 2.25 3.39 -11.98
C ILE A 51 3.51 4.20 -12.34
N ASP A 52 3.36 5.26 -13.13
CA ASP A 52 4.49 6.10 -13.56
C ASP A 52 5.17 6.75 -12.36
N GLN A 53 4.40 7.27 -11.40
CA GLN A 53 4.92 7.83 -10.16
C GLN A 53 5.71 6.78 -9.36
N LEU A 54 5.13 5.62 -9.11
CA LEU A 54 5.77 4.55 -8.34
C LEU A 54 7.07 4.06 -9.00
N ARG A 55 7.09 3.95 -10.32
CA ARG A 55 8.30 3.61 -11.08
C ARG A 55 9.38 4.67 -10.98
N ALA A 56 9.01 5.95 -11.05
CA ALA A 56 9.93 7.07 -10.85
C ALA A 56 10.53 7.07 -9.43
N GLU A 57 9.80 6.58 -8.43
CA GLU A 57 10.26 6.40 -7.04
C GLU A 57 11.05 5.09 -6.81
N GLY A 58 11.25 4.29 -7.87
CA GLY A 58 12.03 3.06 -7.86
C GLY A 58 11.26 1.82 -7.38
N TYR A 59 9.94 1.84 -7.43
CA TYR A 59 9.12 0.68 -7.14
C TYR A 59 8.92 -0.19 -8.38
N ARG A 60 9.07 -1.50 -8.23
CA ARG A 60 8.55 -2.48 -9.17
C ARG A 60 7.07 -2.75 -8.89
N ILE A 61 6.31 -3.03 -9.93
CA ILE A 61 4.86 -3.20 -9.88
C ILE A 61 4.53 -4.68 -9.80
N LEU A 62 3.93 -5.12 -8.69
CA LEU A 62 3.50 -6.50 -8.47
C LEU A 62 1.98 -6.58 -8.54
N ALA A 63 1.48 -7.33 -9.51
CA ALA A 63 0.05 -7.58 -9.70
C ALA A 63 -0.36 -8.85 -8.95
N THR A 64 -1.33 -8.74 -8.03
CA THR A 64 -1.87 -9.92 -7.36
C THR A 64 -2.95 -10.57 -8.21
N THR A 65 -2.74 -11.81 -8.61
CA THR A 65 -3.64 -12.58 -9.46
C THR A 65 -3.82 -14.02 -8.94
N PRO A 66 -4.90 -14.71 -9.30
CA PRO A 66 -5.12 -16.09 -8.91
C PRO A 66 -4.51 -17.12 -9.88
N HIS A 67 -3.65 -16.73 -10.83
CA HIS A 67 -3.17 -17.62 -11.87
C HIS A 67 -2.06 -18.56 -11.39
N ALA A 68 -2.10 -19.80 -11.85
CA ALA A 68 -1.20 -20.88 -11.38
C ALA A 68 0.28 -20.70 -11.77
N ASN A 69 0.58 -19.90 -12.78
CA ASN A 69 1.95 -19.70 -13.26
C ASN A 69 2.64 -18.48 -12.64
N ASP A 70 1.98 -17.82 -11.70
CA ASP A 70 2.51 -16.66 -11.01
C ASP A 70 3.46 -17.07 -9.89
N ILE A 71 4.31 -16.15 -9.46
CA ILE A 71 5.21 -16.36 -8.33
C ILE A 71 4.38 -16.48 -7.04
N PHE A 72 4.64 -17.48 -6.21
CA PHE A 72 4.01 -17.53 -4.90
C PHE A 72 4.50 -16.40 -4.00
N VAL A 73 3.60 -15.85 -3.21
CA VAL A 73 3.90 -14.73 -2.30
C VAL A 73 5.12 -15.01 -1.40
N ASP A 74 5.34 -16.28 -1.04
CA ASP A 74 6.48 -16.70 -0.21
C ASP A 74 7.80 -16.80 -1.00
N ASP A 75 7.75 -16.81 -2.33
CA ASP A 75 8.91 -16.95 -3.21
C ASP A 75 9.36 -15.62 -3.84
N ILE A 76 8.67 -14.52 -3.53
CA ILE A 76 9.05 -13.18 -4.03
C ILE A 76 10.49 -12.87 -3.62
N ASP A 77 11.31 -12.46 -4.60
CA ASP A 77 12.66 -12.00 -4.34
C ASP A 77 12.64 -10.59 -3.74
N LEU A 78 12.99 -10.49 -2.46
CA LEU A 78 13.00 -9.23 -1.71
C LEU A 78 14.23 -8.37 -2.03
N GLU A 79 15.32 -8.95 -2.55
CA GLU A 79 16.55 -8.24 -2.87
C GLU A 79 16.43 -7.38 -4.14
N LYS A 80 15.42 -7.64 -4.97
CA LYS A 80 15.13 -6.84 -6.17
C LYS A 80 14.64 -5.40 -5.86
N GLY A 81 14.58 -5.00 -4.59
CA GLY A 81 14.25 -3.63 -4.18
C GLY A 81 12.78 -3.39 -3.85
N LYS A 82 12.38 -2.13 -3.94
CA LYS A 82 11.05 -1.67 -3.50
C LYS A 82 9.93 -2.31 -4.31
N MET A 83 8.81 -2.60 -3.63
CA MET A 83 7.65 -3.28 -4.22
C MET A 83 6.37 -2.48 -3.99
N ALA A 84 5.56 -2.35 -5.03
CA ALA A 84 4.19 -1.84 -4.94
C ALA A 84 3.22 -2.94 -5.37
N PHE A 85 2.45 -3.44 -4.41
CA PHE A 85 1.44 -4.47 -4.67
C PHE A 85 0.13 -3.85 -5.12
N PHE A 86 -0.36 -4.28 -6.27
CA PHE A 86 -1.65 -3.89 -6.81
C PHE A 86 -2.68 -4.98 -6.53
N PHE A 87 -3.77 -4.60 -5.88
CA PHE A 87 -4.92 -5.46 -5.61
C PHE A 87 -6.10 -5.01 -6.44
N GLY A 88 -6.74 -5.93 -7.11
CA GLY A 88 -7.92 -5.68 -7.92
C GLY A 88 -9.20 -5.58 -7.10
N THR A 89 -10.30 -5.27 -7.79
CA THR A 89 -11.64 -5.33 -7.19
C THR A 89 -12.13 -6.77 -7.10
N GLU A 90 -13.09 -7.04 -6.22
CA GLU A 90 -13.63 -8.40 -6.03
C GLU A 90 -14.31 -8.95 -7.28
N LEU A 91 -14.95 -8.10 -8.08
CA LEU A 91 -15.73 -8.53 -9.25
C LEU A 91 -14.93 -8.63 -10.54
N THR A 92 -14.04 -7.66 -10.78
CA THR A 92 -13.34 -7.54 -12.07
C THR A 92 -11.84 -7.76 -11.98
N GLY A 93 -11.32 -7.95 -10.77
CA GLY A 93 -9.89 -8.09 -10.56
C GLY A 93 -9.12 -6.80 -10.88
N LEU A 94 -7.89 -6.96 -11.36
CA LEU A 94 -7.03 -5.89 -11.86
C LEU A 94 -7.42 -5.51 -13.30
N SER A 95 -7.23 -4.24 -13.64
CA SER A 95 -7.46 -3.78 -15.02
C SER A 95 -6.35 -4.28 -15.94
N ASP A 96 -6.68 -4.39 -17.25
CA ASP A 96 -5.73 -4.77 -18.30
C ASP A 96 -4.49 -3.85 -18.31
N LEU A 97 -4.67 -2.60 -17.95
CA LEU A 97 -3.58 -1.63 -17.82
C LEU A 97 -2.56 -2.06 -16.75
N VAL A 98 -3.03 -2.47 -15.57
CA VAL A 98 -2.13 -2.95 -14.51
C VAL A 98 -1.48 -4.26 -14.92
N ILE A 99 -2.27 -5.19 -15.48
CA ILE A 99 -1.77 -6.48 -15.98
C ILE A 99 -0.67 -6.27 -17.05
N GLY A 100 -0.91 -5.37 -18.00
CA GLY A 100 0.06 -5.10 -19.08
C GLY A 100 1.33 -4.37 -18.64
N GLN A 101 1.34 -3.79 -17.44
CA GLN A 101 2.47 -3.04 -16.89
C GLN A 101 3.08 -3.65 -15.62
N ALA A 102 2.58 -4.79 -15.17
CA ALA A 102 3.16 -5.47 -14.02
C ALA A 102 4.55 -6.03 -14.36
N ASP A 103 5.47 -5.85 -13.44
CA ASP A 103 6.82 -6.43 -13.54
C ASP A 103 6.82 -7.89 -13.08
N GLU A 104 5.95 -8.23 -12.12
CA GLU A 104 5.78 -9.60 -11.61
C GLU A 104 4.31 -9.85 -11.27
N PHE A 105 3.88 -11.10 -11.45
CA PHE A 105 2.58 -11.58 -11.04
C PHE A 105 2.72 -12.46 -9.81
N VAL A 106 1.89 -12.19 -8.80
CA VAL A 106 2.00 -12.82 -7.49
C VAL A 106 0.68 -13.46 -7.10
N ASN A 107 0.72 -14.71 -6.67
CA ASN A 107 -0.45 -15.39 -6.14
C ASN A 107 -0.24 -15.94 -4.71
N ILE A 108 -1.36 -16.23 -4.07
CA ILE A 108 -1.44 -16.99 -2.82
C ILE A 108 -1.96 -18.38 -3.20
N PRO A 109 -1.23 -19.47 -2.90
CA PRO A 109 -1.67 -20.79 -3.30
C PRO A 109 -3.00 -21.15 -2.64
N MET A 110 -3.97 -21.57 -3.46
CA MET A 110 -5.29 -22.01 -3.03
C MET A 110 -5.53 -23.45 -3.45
N TYR A 111 -6.08 -24.24 -2.54
CA TYR A 111 -6.25 -25.69 -2.73
C TYR A 111 -7.73 -26.11 -2.73
N GLY A 112 -8.63 -25.16 -2.60
CA GLY A 112 -10.08 -25.38 -2.61
C GLY A 112 -10.71 -25.12 -3.97
N PHE A 113 -12.06 -25.11 -4.01
CA PHE A 113 -12.83 -24.86 -5.22
C PHE A 113 -13.09 -23.37 -5.48
N THR A 114 -12.85 -22.50 -4.50
CA THR A 114 -13.03 -21.06 -4.63
C THR A 114 -11.88 -20.47 -5.44
N GLU A 115 -12.21 -19.68 -6.45
CA GLU A 115 -11.25 -19.13 -7.41
C GLU A 115 -10.42 -17.96 -6.87
N SER A 116 -10.90 -17.25 -5.85
CA SER A 116 -10.20 -16.09 -5.29
C SER A 116 -10.51 -15.89 -3.81
N LEU A 117 -9.60 -15.21 -3.10
CA LEU A 117 -9.81 -14.70 -1.75
C LEU A 117 -10.48 -13.32 -1.80
N ASN A 118 -11.18 -12.98 -0.74
CA ASN A 118 -11.56 -11.58 -0.50
C ASN A 118 -10.31 -10.68 -0.56
N VAL A 119 -10.42 -9.51 -1.19
CA VAL A 119 -9.28 -8.62 -1.44
C VAL A 119 -8.58 -8.19 -0.15
N SER A 120 -9.32 -7.97 0.94
CA SER A 120 -8.71 -7.58 2.22
C SER A 120 -7.94 -8.73 2.87
N VAL A 121 -8.38 -9.98 2.68
CA VAL A 121 -7.69 -11.18 3.13
C VAL A 121 -6.43 -11.41 2.30
N CYS A 122 -6.55 -11.32 0.97
CA CYS A 122 -5.41 -11.41 0.07
C CYS A 122 -4.31 -10.39 0.44
N ALA A 123 -4.70 -9.14 0.62
CA ALA A 123 -3.79 -8.08 1.03
C ALA A 123 -3.15 -8.36 2.40
N ALA A 124 -3.91 -8.86 3.37
CA ALA A 124 -3.38 -9.17 4.70
C ALA A 124 -2.36 -10.30 4.67
N ILE A 125 -2.61 -11.38 3.92
CA ILE A 125 -1.68 -12.51 3.77
C ILE A 125 -0.41 -12.05 3.06
N THR A 126 -0.55 -11.30 1.96
CA THR A 126 0.59 -10.75 1.21
C THR A 126 1.48 -9.89 2.10
N MET A 127 0.88 -8.93 2.82
CA MET A 127 1.62 -8.05 3.72
C MET A 127 2.29 -8.84 4.86
N TYR A 128 1.61 -9.80 5.45
CA TYR A 128 2.18 -10.66 6.50
C TYR A 128 3.39 -11.44 6.00
N SER A 129 3.26 -12.17 4.88
CA SER A 129 4.35 -12.97 4.33
C SER A 129 5.57 -12.10 4.01
N VAL A 130 5.36 -11.02 3.27
CA VAL A 130 6.45 -10.13 2.83
C VAL A 130 7.12 -9.45 4.03
N THR A 131 6.35 -8.84 4.95
CA THR A 131 6.94 -8.11 6.08
C THR A 131 7.64 -9.03 7.09
N ARG A 132 7.13 -10.25 7.31
CA ARG A 132 7.79 -11.24 8.14
C ARG A 132 9.14 -11.63 7.58
N ARG A 133 9.21 -11.93 6.28
CA ARG A 133 10.45 -12.29 5.58
C ARG A 133 11.44 -11.13 5.55
N LEU A 134 10.96 -9.93 5.26
CA LEU A 134 11.76 -8.70 5.21
C LEU A 134 12.41 -8.40 6.57
N ARG A 135 11.66 -8.51 7.66
CA ARG A 135 12.18 -8.32 9.03
C ARG A 135 13.19 -9.40 9.46
N GLY A 136 13.12 -10.59 8.89
CA GLY A 136 14.08 -11.67 9.10
C GLY A 136 15.27 -11.64 8.15
N SER A 137 15.32 -10.72 7.20
CA SER A 137 16.39 -10.57 6.23
C SER A 137 17.44 -9.56 6.69
N GLY A 138 18.57 -9.48 5.96
CA GLY A 138 19.58 -8.43 6.13
C GLY A 138 19.31 -7.14 5.35
N ILE A 139 18.13 -7.04 4.69
CA ILE A 139 17.77 -5.89 3.87
C ILE A 139 17.43 -4.71 4.79
N ASP A 140 17.95 -3.52 4.49
CA ASP A 140 17.52 -2.29 5.16
C ASP A 140 16.17 -1.85 4.60
N TRP A 141 15.12 -2.14 5.36
CA TRP A 141 13.72 -1.79 5.06
C TRP A 141 13.22 -0.58 5.83
N HIS A 142 14.06 0.01 6.66
CA HIS A 142 13.66 1.13 7.49
C HIS A 142 13.44 2.40 6.67
N LEU A 143 12.57 3.24 7.18
CA LEU A 143 12.45 4.61 6.66
C LEU A 143 13.74 5.38 6.95
N SER A 144 14.14 6.25 6.04
CA SER A 144 15.21 7.21 6.31
C SER A 144 14.83 8.11 7.48
N ASP A 145 15.81 8.68 8.19
CA ASP A 145 15.54 9.56 9.33
C ASP A 145 14.66 10.76 8.93
N ARG A 146 14.92 11.35 7.78
CA ARG A 146 14.06 12.41 7.24
C ARG A 146 12.62 11.95 7.04
N ALA A 147 12.39 10.78 6.46
CA ALA A 147 11.03 10.25 6.27
C ALA A 147 10.33 9.95 7.60
N LYS A 148 11.07 9.46 8.61
CA LYS A 148 10.56 9.28 9.97
C LYS A 148 10.12 10.62 10.59
N ASP A 149 10.96 11.64 10.49
CA ASP A 149 10.67 12.96 11.05
C ASP A 149 9.43 13.59 10.42
N GLU A 150 9.28 13.49 9.09
CA GLU A 150 8.11 13.97 8.35
C GLU A 150 6.82 13.24 8.80
N ILE A 151 6.88 11.92 9.00
CA ILE A 151 5.75 11.12 9.47
C ILE A 151 5.42 11.44 10.93
N LEU A 152 6.42 11.50 11.81
CA LEU A 152 6.26 11.85 13.22
C LEU A 152 5.65 13.24 13.38
N PHE A 153 6.13 14.22 12.61
CA PHE A 153 5.56 15.56 12.61
C PHE A 153 4.07 15.55 12.26
N LYS A 154 3.70 14.80 11.21
CA LYS A 154 2.29 14.62 10.81
C LYS A 154 1.47 13.98 11.93
N TRP A 155 1.99 12.94 12.58
CA TRP A 155 1.32 12.25 13.67
C TRP A 155 1.13 13.16 14.89
N TYR A 156 2.16 13.89 15.30
CA TYR A 156 2.06 14.86 16.39
C TYR A 156 1.05 15.96 16.09
N LYS A 157 1.07 16.49 14.85
CA LYS A 157 0.10 17.49 14.43
C LYS A 157 -1.34 16.99 14.51
N ASN A 158 -1.58 15.71 14.22
CA ASN A 158 -2.92 15.12 14.29
C ASN A 158 -3.32 14.76 15.72
N ALA A 159 -2.38 14.35 16.57
CA ALA A 159 -2.64 13.89 17.94
C ALA A 159 -2.73 15.02 18.96
N ILE A 160 -2.01 16.11 18.75
CA ILE A 160 -1.95 17.23 19.71
C ILE A 160 -3.10 18.20 19.44
N LYS A 161 -3.93 18.41 20.48
CA LYS A 161 -4.99 19.43 20.44
C LYS A 161 -4.38 20.81 20.28
N ALA A 162 -4.96 21.64 19.38
CA ALA A 162 -4.47 23.00 19.09
C ALA A 162 -3.04 23.06 18.47
N SER A 163 -2.60 21.99 17.81
CA SER A 163 -1.28 21.93 17.17
C SER A 163 -1.04 23.05 16.15
N GLY A 164 -2.09 23.52 15.44
CA GLY A 164 -2.01 24.67 14.54
C GLY A 164 -1.59 25.95 15.24
N GLU A 165 -2.27 26.30 16.33
CA GLU A 165 -1.98 27.50 17.12
C GLU A 165 -0.56 27.46 17.76
N ILE A 166 -0.12 26.27 18.16
CA ILE A 166 1.23 26.07 18.69
C ILE A 166 2.28 26.32 17.61
N LEU A 167 2.06 25.82 16.40
CA LEU A 167 2.97 26.02 15.27
C LEU A 167 3.01 27.46 14.80
N GLU A 168 1.87 28.16 14.78
CA GLU A 168 1.81 29.58 14.44
C GLU A 168 2.69 30.40 15.41
N ARG A 169 2.54 30.22 16.73
CA ARG A 169 3.37 30.92 17.74
C ARG A 169 4.86 30.61 17.56
N PHE A 170 5.21 29.36 17.27
CA PHE A 170 6.60 28.95 17.06
C PHE A 170 7.24 29.63 15.84
N ASN A 171 6.46 29.88 14.78
CA ASN A 171 6.95 30.54 13.58
C ASN A 171 7.00 32.08 13.70
N GLU A 172 6.36 32.67 14.71
CA GLU A 172 6.38 34.12 14.98
C GLU A 172 7.55 34.52 15.89
N GLU A 173 8.22 33.61 16.56
CA GLU A 173 9.45 33.81 17.34
C GLU A 173 10.73 33.66 16.47
#